data_3e718360dd136cd66ac95786222792ff
#
_entry.id   3e718360dd136cd66ac95786222792ff
#
_cell.length_a   1.000
_cell.length_b   1.000
_cell.length_c   1.000
_cell.angle_alpha   90.00
_cell.angle_beta   90.00
_cell.angle_gamma   90.00
#
_symmetry.space_group_name_H-M   'P 1'
#
loop_
_entity.id
_entity.type
_entity.pdbx_description
1 polymer ?
#
loop_
_entity_poly.entity_id
_entity_poly.type
_entity_poly.pdbx_seq_one_letter_code
_entity_poly.pdbx_strand_id
1 'polypeptide(L)'
;MDTTQKLLTDYYRFLSSNYQIHQLADADEIVTPLTDFIGDNITIYLSRLGAQQIQLDDDGYTLDNLSLMGIALSDTRKQIVIQICNQYQVALSDDGVLYVKGSLSNFPLMKLNLTSAMLKIGDLYFTQRARVKNMFVEDVVAELKRSDLGGIPSSFQGRTGIEYRYPYVVPQRQTHPLKVVDVINNLTNGIMMQSAFQFNDIRNNAEFDYRQPKFLLIYNDQMASPSKSVLQIASDTGITPLPFSSKTAIKQVLAE
;
A
#
# COMPACT_ATOMS: atom_id res chain seq x y z
N MET A 1 -21.78 -29.21 -31.65
CA MET A 1 -21.39 -28.05 -30.84
C MET A 1 -21.85 -28.31 -29.41
N ASP A 2 -20.92 -28.23 -28.45
CA ASP A 2 -21.30 -28.30 -27.03
C ASP A 2 -22.04 -27.01 -26.67
N THR A 3 -23.18 -27.14 -25.97
CA THR A 3 -23.92 -25.96 -25.50
C THR A 3 -23.18 -25.28 -24.33
N THR A 4 -23.33 -23.96 -24.18
CA THR A 4 -22.76 -23.22 -23.04
C THR A 4 -23.16 -23.85 -21.70
N GLN A 5 -24.37 -24.37 -21.59
CA GLN A 5 -24.87 -25.07 -20.41
C GLN A 5 -24.03 -26.32 -20.08
N LYS A 6 -23.63 -27.08 -21.09
CA LYS A 6 -22.77 -28.27 -20.89
C LYS A 6 -21.38 -27.85 -20.43
N LEU A 7 -20.79 -26.83 -21.03
CA LEU A 7 -19.49 -26.29 -20.61
C LEU A 7 -19.52 -25.81 -19.15
N LEU A 8 -20.56 -25.12 -18.72
CA LEU A 8 -20.75 -24.71 -17.31
C LEU A 8 -20.88 -25.92 -16.37
N THR A 9 -21.62 -26.96 -16.78
CA THR A 9 -21.74 -28.19 -16.01
C THR A 9 -20.38 -28.89 -15.83
N ASP A 10 -19.60 -28.95 -16.90
CA ASP A 10 -18.25 -29.52 -16.86
C ASP A 10 -17.29 -28.69 -15.98
N TYR A 11 -17.42 -27.37 -16.01
CA TYR A 11 -16.69 -26.48 -15.10
C TYR A 11 -17.05 -26.71 -13.63
N TYR A 12 -18.33 -26.84 -13.29
CA TYR A 12 -18.75 -27.16 -11.93
C TYR A 12 -18.23 -28.53 -11.47
N ARG A 13 -18.22 -29.51 -12.35
CA ARG A 13 -17.64 -30.84 -12.06
C ARG A 13 -16.14 -30.72 -11.80
N PHE A 14 -15.42 -29.99 -12.65
CA PHE A 14 -14.00 -29.71 -12.46
C PHE A 14 -13.75 -29.04 -11.11
N LEU A 15 -14.47 -27.98 -10.78
CA LEU A 15 -14.32 -27.31 -9.48
C LEU A 15 -14.54 -28.30 -8.33
N SER A 16 -15.67 -29.04 -8.32
CA SER A 16 -16.01 -29.94 -7.21
C SER A 16 -15.00 -31.06 -7.01
N SER A 17 -14.38 -31.55 -8.10
CA SER A 17 -13.38 -32.62 -8.01
C SER A 17 -11.99 -32.14 -7.56
N ASN A 18 -11.76 -30.82 -7.53
CA ASN A 18 -10.48 -30.23 -7.12
C ASN A 18 -10.53 -29.53 -5.74
N TYR A 19 -11.66 -29.63 -5.02
CA TYR A 19 -11.73 -29.30 -3.60
C TYR A 19 -11.19 -30.46 -2.76
N GLN A 20 -10.46 -30.13 -1.69
CA GLN A 20 -10.08 -31.09 -0.65
C GLN A 20 -10.68 -30.64 0.68
N ILE A 21 -11.11 -31.60 1.49
CA ILE A 21 -11.70 -31.33 2.82
C ILE A 21 -10.96 -32.18 3.84
N HIS A 22 -10.39 -31.52 4.83
CA HIS A 22 -9.73 -32.18 5.95
C HIS A 22 -10.50 -31.84 7.24
N GLN A 23 -10.95 -32.88 7.94
CA GLN A 23 -11.61 -32.70 9.23
C GLN A 23 -10.54 -32.50 10.32
N LEU A 24 -10.60 -31.35 10.97
CA LEU A 24 -9.78 -31.02 12.14
C LEU A 24 -10.61 -31.19 13.43
N ALA A 25 -9.99 -30.97 14.59
CA ALA A 25 -10.68 -31.11 15.86
C ALA A 25 -11.86 -30.13 16.05
N ASP A 26 -11.66 -28.87 15.65
CA ASP A 26 -12.61 -27.77 15.89
C ASP A 26 -13.17 -27.14 14.61
N ALA A 27 -12.69 -27.53 13.43
CA ALA A 27 -13.10 -26.98 12.14
C ALA A 27 -12.91 -28.00 11.01
N ASP A 28 -13.59 -27.76 9.89
CA ASP A 28 -13.29 -28.42 8.60
C ASP A 28 -12.41 -27.48 7.79
N GLU A 29 -11.22 -27.93 7.36
CA GLU A 29 -10.36 -27.23 6.43
C GLU A 29 -10.82 -27.52 5.00
N ILE A 30 -11.04 -26.46 4.22
CA ILE A 30 -11.51 -26.53 2.83
C ILE A 30 -10.42 -25.92 1.93
N VAL A 31 -9.64 -26.77 1.27
CA VAL A 31 -8.64 -26.35 0.28
C VAL A 31 -9.36 -26.17 -1.05
N THR A 32 -9.28 -24.94 -1.60
CA THR A 32 -9.95 -24.60 -2.87
C THR A 32 -9.03 -24.83 -4.07
N PRO A 33 -9.57 -24.98 -5.29
CA PRO A 33 -8.77 -25.00 -6.51
C PRO A 33 -8.30 -23.61 -6.98
N LEU A 34 -8.53 -22.58 -6.20
CA LEU A 34 -8.08 -21.22 -6.47
C LEU A 34 -6.74 -20.99 -5.80
N THR A 35 -5.85 -20.27 -6.46
CA THR A 35 -4.53 -19.91 -5.92
C THR A 35 -4.49 -18.45 -5.52
N ASP A 36 -3.78 -18.18 -4.45
CA ASP A 36 -3.50 -16.84 -3.98
C ASP A 36 -2.36 -16.16 -4.78
N PHE A 37 -1.92 -14.99 -4.32
CA PHE A 37 -0.88 -14.17 -4.96
C PHE A 37 0.55 -14.72 -4.83
N ILE A 38 0.79 -15.72 -3.97
CA ILE A 38 2.07 -16.42 -3.84
C ILE A 38 2.06 -17.78 -4.54
N GLY A 39 0.90 -18.22 -5.05
CA GLY A 39 0.72 -19.46 -5.78
C GLY A 39 0.22 -20.63 -4.95
N ASP A 40 -0.10 -20.43 -3.68
CA ASP A 40 -0.66 -21.43 -2.80
C ASP A 40 -2.19 -21.54 -2.95
N ASN A 41 -2.74 -22.73 -2.70
CA ASN A 41 -4.18 -22.91 -2.72
C ASN A 41 -4.85 -22.11 -1.60
N ILE A 42 -5.90 -21.35 -1.95
CA ILE A 42 -6.71 -20.66 -0.93
C ILE A 42 -7.41 -21.68 -0.06
N THR A 43 -7.17 -21.60 1.24
CA THR A 43 -7.75 -22.44 2.27
C THR A 43 -8.72 -21.65 3.13
N ILE A 44 -9.86 -22.26 3.45
CA ILE A 44 -10.92 -21.69 4.28
C ILE A 44 -11.23 -22.67 5.40
N TYR A 45 -11.42 -22.18 6.61
CA TYR A 45 -11.83 -22.98 7.76
C TYR A 45 -13.31 -22.78 8.03
N LEU A 46 -14.03 -23.90 8.26
CA LEU A 46 -15.44 -23.93 8.60
C LEU A 46 -15.60 -24.40 10.03
N SER A 47 -16.02 -23.51 10.93
CA SER A 47 -16.35 -23.80 12.32
C SER A 47 -17.86 -23.79 12.54
N ARG A 48 -18.36 -24.71 13.37
CA ARG A 48 -19.78 -24.82 13.72
C ARG A 48 -20.03 -24.04 15.01
N LEU A 49 -20.85 -22.97 14.94
CA LEU A 49 -21.22 -22.15 16.11
C LEU A 49 -22.49 -22.64 16.80
N GLY A 50 -23.18 -23.61 16.22
CA GLY A 50 -24.42 -24.21 16.71
C GLY A 50 -25.09 -25.08 15.63
N ALA A 51 -26.31 -25.52 15.86
CA ALA A 51 -27.00 -26.48 14.98
C ALA A 51 -27.22 -25.95 13.54
N GLN A 52 -27.39 -24.64 13.36
CA GLN A 52 -27.69 -24.01 12.07
C GLN A 52 -26.75 -22.84 11.76
N GLN A 53 -25.78 -22.53 12.63
CA GLN A 53 -24.87 -21.41 12.48
C GLN A 53 -23.45 -21.90 12.27
N ILE A 54 -22.79 -21.26 11.30
CA ILE A 54 -21.40 -21.54 10.94
C ILE A 54 -20.61 -20.23 10.85
N GLN A 55 -19.29 -20.35 10.99
CA GLN A 55 -18.31 -19.34 10.60
C GLN A 55 -17.42 -19.93 9.51
N LEU A 56 -17.12 -19.12 8.51
CA LEU A 56 -16.02 -19.35 7.59
C LEU A 56 -14.96 -18.30 7.84
N ASP A 57 -13.68 -18.68 7.91
CA ASP A 57 -12.57 -17.77 8.08
C ASP A 57 -11.32 -18.22 7.31
N ASP A 58 -10.30 -17.35 7.25
CA ASP A 58 -9.00 -17.62 6.61
C ASP A 58 -7.87 -17.85 7.61
N ASP A 59 -8.17 -17.94 8.90
CA ASP A 59 -7.19 -18.06 10.00
C ASP A 59 -6.08 -16.99 9.96
N GLY A 60 -6.37 -15.80 9.39
CA GLY A 60 -5.42 -14.70 9.25
C GLY A 60 -4.41 -14.83 8.09
N TYR A 61 -4.43 -15.95 7.39
CA TYR A 61 -3.47 -16.31 6.35
C TYR A 61 -3.27 -15.22 5.28
N THR A 62 -4.36 -14.57 4.84
CA THR A 62 -4.29 -13.56 3.77
C THR A 62 -3.45 -12.35 4.15
N LEU A 63 -3.65 -11.82 5.36
CA LEU A 63 -2.91 -10.64 5.83
C LEU A 63 -1.50 -10.98 6.30
N ASP A 64 -1.32 -12.15 6.90
CA ASP A 64 -0.01 -12.63 7.31
C ASP A 64 0.91 -12.84 6.11
N ASN A 65 0.43 -13.45 5.03
CA ASN A 65 1.20 -13.59 3.79
C ASN A 65 1.56 -12.25 3.16
N LEU A 66 0.64 -11.28 3.13
CA LEU A 66 0.97 -9.92 2.69
C LEU A 66 2.09 -9.33 3.53
N SER A 67 2.04 -9.50 4.86
CA SER A 67 3.08 -9.03 5.78
C SER A 67 4.43 -9.70 5.55
N LEU A 68 4.44 -11.03 5.40
CA LEU A 68 5.65 -11.81 5.09
C LEU A 68 6.28 -11.39 3.77
N MET A 69 5.48 -10.98 2.79
CA MET A 69 5.94 -10.45 1.50
C MET A 69 6.34 -8.96 1.56
N GLY A 70 6.45 -8.38 2.76
CA GLY A 70 6.91 -7.00 2.97
C GLY A 70 5.83 -5.93 2.77
N ILE A 71 4.55 -6.32 2.82
CA ILE A 71 3.41 -5.39 2.75
C ILE A 71 2.92 -5.11 4.17
N ALA A 72 3.53 -4.15 4.83
CA ALA A 72 3.01 -3.69 6.11
C ALA A 72 1.63 -3.04 5.95
N LEU A 73 0.69 -3.36 6.83
CA LEU A 73 -0.63 -2.75 6.90
C LEU A 73 -0.53 -1.36 7.55
N SER A 74 -0.18 -0.34 6.76
CA SER A 74 -0.35 1.06 7.18
C SER A 74 -1.84 1.39 7.36
N ASP A 75 -2.15 2.51 8.03
CA ASP A 75 -3.54 2.94 8.22
C ASP A 75 -4.30 3.03 6.89
N THR A 76 -3.66 3.55 5.85
CA THR A 76 -4.25 3.66 4.51
C THR A 76 -4.56 2.27 3.91
N ARG A 77 -3.63 1.32 4.02
CA ARG A 77 -3.86 -0.06 3.55
C ARG A 77 -4.94 -0.76 4.35
N LYS A 78 -4.95 -0.58 5.66
CA LYS A 78 -6.01 -1.12 6.53
C LYS A 78 -7.39 -0.61 6.10
N GLN A 79 -7.52 0.67 5.74
CA GLN A 79 -8.77 1.22 5.20
C GLN A 79 -9.17 0.58 3.88
N ILE A 80 -8.24 0.31 2.97
CA ILE A 80 -8.53 -0.40 1.72
C ILE A 80 -9.00 -1.84 1.99
N VAL A 81 -8.33 -2.55 2.90
CA VAL A 81 -8.76 -3.90 3.32
C VAL A 81 -10.19 -3.86 3.88
N ILE A 82 -10.48 -2.90 4.78
CA ILE A 82 -11.84 -2.72 5.33
C ILE A 82 -12.86 -2.42 4.23
N GLN A 83 -12.54 -1.58 3.24
CA GLN A 83 -13.42 -1.31 2.11
C GLN A 83 -13.71 -2.56 1.29
N ILE A 84 -12.69 -3.38 1.01
CA ILE A 84 -12.86 -4.67 0.32
C ILE A 84 -13.73 -5.60 1.16
N CYS A 85 -13.46 -5.73 2.45
CA CYS A 85 -14.26 -6.54 3.36
C CYS A 85 -15.74 -6.13 3.33
N ASN A 86 -16.02 -4.83 3.42
CA ASN A 86 -17.39 -4.30 3.34
C ASN A 86 -18.07 -4.61 2.00
N GLN A 87 -17.33 -4.51 0.89
CA GLN A 87 -17.85 -4.83 -0.45
C GLN A 87 -18.33 -6.28 -0.55
N TYR A 88 -17.61 -7.22 0.08
CA TYR A 88 -17.91 -8.64 0.07
C TYR A 88 -18.67 -9.12 1.31
N GLN A 89 -19.11 -8.24 2.20
CA GLN A 89 -19.79 -8.59 3.45
C GLN A 89 -18.97 -9.54 4.34
N VAL A 90 -17.66 -9.35 4.33
CA VAL A 90 -16.69 -10.05 5.16
C VAL A 90 -16.34 -9.16 6.33
N ALA A 91 -16.15 -9.73 7.51
CA ALA A 91 -15.63 -9.03 8.68
C ALA A 91 -14.12 -9.24 8.81
N LEU A 92 -13.44 -8.27 9.42
CA LEU A 92 -12.05 -8.34 9.80
C LEU A 92 -11.93 -8.26 11.32
N SER A 93 -11.29 -9.24 11.95
CA SER A 93 -11.00 -9.22 13.38
C SER A 93 -9.82 -8.29 13.70
N ASP A 94 -9.64 -7.99 14.99
CA ASP A 94 -8.49 -7.21 15.47
C ASP A 94 -7.16 -7.97 15.25
N ASP A 95 -7.21 -9.30 15.25
CA ASP A 95 -6.07 -10.19 15.00
C ASP A 95 -5.78 -10.42 13.51
N GLY A 96 -6.52 -9.77 12.62
CA GLY A 96 -6.28 -9.85 11.18
C GLY A 96 -6.98 -11.00 10.45
N VAL A 97 -7.90 -11.70 11.10
CA VAL A 97 -8.67 -12.81 10.51
C VAL A 97 -9.84 -12.27 9.69
N LEU A 98 -9.95 -12.69 8.43
CA LEU A 98 -11.11 -12.46 7.58
C LEU A 98 -12.16 -13.52 7.86
N TYR A 99 -13.39 -13.13 8.19
CA TYR A 99 -14.42 -14.10 8.51
C TYR A 99 -15.84 -13.68 8.10
N VAL A 100 -16.72 -14.67 7.94
CA VAL A 100 -18.16 -14.50 7.69
C VAL A 100 -18.93 -15.45 8.61
N LYS A 101 -19.96 -14.95 9.28
CA LYS A 101 -20.89 -15.75 10.11
C LYS A 101 -22.26 -15.79 9.48
N GLY A 102 -22.92 -16.93 9.52
CA GLY A 102 -24.27 -17.08 8.98
C GLY A 102 -24.85 -18.48 9.13
N SER A 103 -25.99 -18.71 8.50
CA SER A 103 -26.64 -20.02 8.50
C SER A 103 -26.00 -21.00 7.52
N LEU A 104 -26.17 -22.30 7.77
CA LEU A 104 -25.75 -23.36 6.84
C LEU A 104 -26.29 -23.16 5.42
N SER A 105 -27.52 -22.66 5.27
CA SER A 105 -28.13 -22.41 3.95
C SER A 105 -27.42 -21.32 3.16
N ASN A 106 -26.73 -20.42 3.83
CA ASN A 106 -25.98 -19.32 3.19
C ASN A 106 -24.51 -19.68 2.89
N PHE A 107 -24.07 -20.89 3.20
CA PHE A 107 -22.70 -21.35 2.96
C PHE A 107 -22.17 -21.03 1.55
N PRO A 108 -22.93 -21.28 0.45
CA PRO A 108 -22.40 -21.01 -0.88
C PRO A 108 -22.05 -19.53 -1.10
N LEU A 109 -22.91 -18.62 -0.64
CA LEU A 109 -22.68 -17.18 -0.77
C LEU A 109 -21.54 -16.71 0.18
N MET A 110 -21.55 -17.19 1.41
CA MET A 110 -20.49 -16.89 2.39
C MET A 110 -19.12 -17.30 1.87
N LYS A 111 -19.02 -18.52 1.33
CA LYS A 111 -17.79 -19.04 0.74
C LYS A 111 -17.34 -18.19 -0.45
N LEU A 112 -18.25 -17.87 -1.37
CA LEU A 112 -17.95 -17.02 -2.52
C LEU A 112 -17.43 -15.66 -2.09
N ASN A 113 -18.08 -15.02 -1.13
CA ASN A 113 -17.73 -13.70 -0.63
C ASN A 113 -16.36 -13.71 0.05
N LEU A 114 -16.13 -14.66 0.97
CA LEU A 114 -14.83 -14.76 1.66
C LEU A 114 -13.68 -15.01 0.68
N THR A 115 -13.82 -15.99 -0.22
CA THR A 115 -12.79 -16.29 -1.23
C THR A 115 -12.52 -15.08 -2.14
N SER A 116 -13.58 -14.36 -2.55
CA SER A 116 -13.44 -13.16 -3.38
C SER A 116 -12.73 -12.03 -2.65
N ALA A 117 -13.01 -11.85 -1.36
CA ALA A 117 -12.32 -10.87 -0.52
C ALA A 117 -10.84 -11.22 -0.37
N MET A 118 -10.51 -12.50 -0.07
CA MET A 118 -9.12 -12.98 0.04
C MET A 118 -8.33 -12.72 -1.25
N LEU A 119 -8.87 -13.10 -2.41
CA LEU A 119 -8.26 -12.83 -3.72
C LEU A 119 -8.04 -11.33 -3.94
N LYS A 120 -9.07 -10.52 -3.67
CA LYS A 120 -9.01 -9.08 -3.89
C LYS A 120 -8.03 -8.37 -2.97
N ILE A 121 -7.92 -8.82 -1.72
CA ILE A 121 -6.91 -8.33 -0.77
C ILE A 121 -5.52 -8.78 -1.21
N GLY A 122 -5.38 -10.03 -1.67
CA GLY A 122 -4.14 -10.55 -2.23
C GLY A 122 -3.60 -9.73 -3.42
N ASP A 123 -4.49 -9.16 -4.25
CA ASP A 123 -4.10 -8.27 -5.36
C ASP A 123 -3.29 -7.04 -4.90
N LEU A 124 -3.34 -6.67 -3.62
CA LEU A 124 -2.50 -5.60 -3.06
C LEU A 124 -1.01 -5.91 -3.22
N TYR A 125 -0.63 -7.18 -3.29
CA TYR A 125 0.73 -7.62 -3.59
C TYR A 125 1.22 -7.12 -4.97
N PHE A 126 0.43 -7.28 -6.02
CA PHE A 126 0.80 -6.89 -7.39
C PHE A 126 0.78 -5.38 -7.63
N THR A 127 0.11 -4.63 -6.76
CA THR A 127 0.08 -3.15 -6.86
C THR A 127 1.29 -2.48 -6.22
N GLN A 128 2.26 -3.24 -5.70
CA GLN A 128 3.38 -2.76 -4.89
C GLN A 128 4.19 -1.62 -5.50
N ARG A 129 4.57 -1.69 -6.78
CA ARG A 129 5.53 -0.71 -7.34
C ARG A 129 4.93 0.68 -7.62
N ALA A 130 3.73 0.78 -8.11
CA ALA A 130 3.11 2.07 -8.43
C ALA A 130 2.26 2.64 -7.27
N ARG A 131 1.46 1.79 -6.59
CA ARG A 131 0.60 2.22 -5.48
C ARG A 131 1.34 2.40 -4.16
N VAL A 132 2.33 1.57 -3.86
CA VAL A 132 3.14 1.70 -2.63
C VAL A 132 3.88 3.04 -2.61
N LYS A 133 4.35 3.53 -3.77
CA LYS A 133 4.88 4.89 -3.87
C LYS A 133 3.81 5.92 -3.48
N ASN A 134 2.60 5.78 -4.01
CA ASN A 134 1.51 6.72 -3.74
C ASN A 134 1.02 6.63 -2.28
N MET A 135 0.88 5.43 -1.73
CA MET A 135 0.47 5.23 -0.32
C MET A 135 1.49 5.80 0.65
N PHE A 136 2.78 5.57 0.43
CA PHE A 136 3.82 6.18 1.25
C PHE A 136 3.79 7.71 1.14
N VAL A 137 3.57 8.27 -0.05
CA VAL A 137 3.39 9.71 -0.24
C VAL A 137 2.19 10.23 0.56
N GLU A 138 1.05 9.53 0.50
CA GLU A 138 -0.15 9.89 1.25
C GLU A 138 0.07 9.86 2.76
N ASP A 139 0.74 8.82 3.28
CA ASP A 139 1.08 8.68 4.71
C ASP A 139 1.98 9.83 5.18
N VAL A 140 3.01 10.18 4.39
CA VAL A 140 3.92 11.30 4.70
C VAL A 140 3.15 12.62 4.67
N VAL A 141 2.38 12.88 3.62
CA VAL A 141 1.61 14.13 3.49
C VAL A 141 0.57 14.26 4.61
N ALA A 142 -0.10 13.18 4.99
CA ALA A 142 -1.04 13.17 6.11
C ALA A 142 -0.34 13.53 7.44
N GLU A 143 0.85 13.00 7.70
CA GLU A 143 1.65 13.35 8.87
C GLU A 143 2.09 14.83 8.85
N LEU A 144 2.55 15.33 7.70
CA LEU A 144 2.96 16.73 7.55
C LEU A 144 1.77 17.70 7.73
N LYS A 145 0.59 17.35 7.25
CA LYS A 145 -0.65 18.14 7.46
C LYS A 145 -1.04 18.19 8.94
N ARG A 146 -0.92 17.07 9.68
CA ARG A 146 -1.17 17.07 11.14
C ARG A 146 -0.21 17.98 11.90
N SER A 147 0.94 18.27 11.33
CA SER A 147 1.95 19.16 11.94
C SER A 147 1.70 20.65 11.68
N ASP A 148 0.65 21.02 10.94
CA ASP A 148 0.19 22.38 10.63
C ASP A 148 1.30 23.33 10.10
N LEU A 149 2.15 22.79 9.22
CA LEU A 149 3.27 23.53 8.63
C LEU A 149 2.86 24.39 7.42
N GLY A 150 1.58 24.37 7.03
CA GLY A 150 1.02 25.20 5.97
C GLY A 150 1.46 24.83 4.55
N GLY A 151 1.96 23.61 4.33
CA GLY A 151 2.38 23.15 3.01
C GLY A 151 1.21 22.66 2.16
N ILE A 152 1.33 22.86 0.85
CA ILE A 152 0.34 22.47 -0.16
C ILE A 152 1.04 21.73 -1.32
N PRO A 153 0.34 20.87 -2.07
CA PRO A 153 0.85 20.36 -3.35
C PRO A 153 1.11 21.50 -4.32
N SER A 154 2.24 21.47 -5.01
CA SER A 154 2.60 22.51 -5.98
C SER A 154 3.42 21.94 -7.13
N SER A 155 3.45 22.65 -8.27
CA SER A 155 4.30 22.31 -9.40
C SER A 155 5.21 23.47 -9.76
N PHE A 156 6.37 23.12 -10.36
CA PHE A 156 7.34 24.09 -10.86
C PHE A 156 7.79 23.67 -12.25
N GLN A 157 7.91 24.65 -13.13
CA GLN A 157 8.47 24.43 -14.46
C GLN A 157 10.01 24.49 -14.37
N GLY A 158 10.67 23.51 -14.95
CA GLY A 158 12.12 23.52 -15.13
C GLY A 158 12.56 24.42 -16.29
N ARG A 159 13.82 24.77 -16.36
CA ARG A 159 14.44 25.48 -17.49
C ARG A 159 14.24 24.74 -18.82
N THR A 160 14.14 23.41 -18.77
CA THR A 160 13.86 22.56 -19.95
C THR A 160 12.41 22.59 -20.41
N GLY A 161 11.51 23.31 -19.72
CA GLY A 161 10.10 23.35 -20.00
C GLY A 161 9.29 22.18 -19.38
N ILE A 162 9.95 21.24 -18.68
CA ILE A 162 9.29 20.13 -18.00
C ILE A 162 8.65 20.63 -16.72
N GLU A 163 7.36 20.25 -16.48
CA GLU A 163 6.65 20.51 -15.23
C GLU A 163 6.94 19.39 -14.22
N TYR A 164 7.41 19.76 -13.03
CA TYR A 164 7.67 18.86 -11.91
C TYR A 164 6.65 19.11 -10.80
N ARG A 165 6.01 18.05 -10.30
CA ARG A 165 4.97 18.11 -9.27
C ARG A 165 5.48 17.56 -7.96
N TYR A 166 5.29 18.31 -6.89
CA TYR A 166 5.71 17.94 -5.54
C TYR A 166 4.50 17.82 -4.61
N PRO A 167 4.45 16.75 -3.79
CA PRO A 167 3.29 16.48 -2.94
C PRO A 167 3.15 17.46 -1.79
N TYR A 168 4.22 18.15 -1.40
CA TYR A 168 4.19 19.08 -0.29
C TYR A 168 5.23 20.20 -0.49
N VAL A 169 4.76 21.43 -0.49
CA VAL A 169 5.61 22.63 -0.63
C VAL A 169 5.21 23.63 0.44
N VAL A 170 6.14 24.00 1.30
CA VAL A 170 5.93 25.07 2.28
C VAL A 170 6.29 26.39 1.62
N PRO A 171 5.33 27.34 1.46
CA PRO A 171 5.57 28.60 0.79
C PRO A 171 6.64 29.45 1.48
N GLN A 172 7.39 30.23 0.71
CA GLN A 172 8.32 31.22 1.24
C GLN A 172 7.56 32.25 2.07
N ARG A 173 8.12 32.59 3.24
CA ARG A 173 7.66 33.69 4.09
C ARG A 173 8.83 34.67 4.31
N GLN A 174 8.59 35.82 4.96
CA GLN A 174 9.64 36.85 5.19
C GLN A 174 10.92 36.28 5.83
N THR A 175 10.76 35.37 6.78
CA THR A 175 11.85 34.78 7.57
C THR A 175 12.20 33.35 7.22
N HIS A 176 11.40 32.70 6.36
CA HIS A 176 11.53 31.27 6.06
C HIS A 176 11.62 31.07 4.54
N PRO A 177 12.59 30.27 4.03
CA PRO A 177 12.75 29.99 2.63
C PRO A 177 11.61 29.11 2.11
N LEU A 178 11.41 29.10 0.79
CA LEU A 178 10.62 28.07 0.13
C LEU A 178 11.20 26.69 0.43
N LYS A 179 10.34 25.73 0.81
CA LYS A 179 10.75 24.33 1.00
C LYS A 179 9.98 23.42 0.07
N VAL A 180 10.68 22.80 -0.85
CA VAL A 180 10.13 21.82 -1.78
C VAL A 180 10.41 20.43 -1.24
N VAL A 181 9.36 19.66 -0.98
CA VAL A 181 9.45 18.31 -0.39
C VAL A 181 9.06 17.29 -1.44
N ASP A 182 10.00 16.41 -1.78
CA ASP A 182 9.70 15.18 -2.51
C ASP A 182 9.63 13.99 -1.54
N VAL A 183 8.87 12.95 -1.91
CA VAL A 183 8.63 11.78 -1.06
C VAL A 183 8.93 10.51 -1.84
N ILE A 184 9.90 9.73 -1.37
CA ILE A 184 10.46 8.58 -2.06
C ILE A 184 10.36 7.31 -1.19
N ASN A 185 9.62 6.32 -1.67
CA ASN A 185 9.47 5.07 -0.91
C ASN A 185 10.76 4.20 -0.90
N ASN A 186 11.57 4.23 -1.96
CA ASN A 186 12.84 3.49 -2.02
C ASN A 186 13.94 4.38 -2.61
N LEU A 187 14.81 4.90 -1.75
CA LEU A 187 15.84 5.85 -2.11
C LEU A 187 17.09 5.14 -2.63
N THR A 188 17.27 5.18 -3.95
CA THR A 188 18.44 4.61 -4.66
C THR A 188 19.29 5.70 -5.29
N ASN A 189 20.54 5.36 -5.73
CA ASN A 189 21.41 6.28 -6.46
C ASN A 189 20.73 6.87 -7.71
N GLY A 190 20.03 6.05 -8.48
CA GLY A 190 19.32 6.51 -9.70
C GLY A 190 18.21 7.51 -9.38
N ILE A 191 17.44 7.27 -8.31
CA ILE A 191 16.37 8.18 -7.86
C ILE A 191 16.98 9.48 -7.32
N MET A 192 18.05 9.41 -6.51
CA MET A 192 18.72 10.61 -6.02
C MET A 192 19.29 11.47 -7.18
N MET A 193 19.90 10.85 -8.18
CA MET A 193 20.36 11.55 -9.39
C MET A 193 19.20 12.20 -10.16
N GLN A 194 18.08 11.51 -10.29
CA GLN A 194 16.87 12.05 -10.91
C GLN A 194 16.34 13.27 -10.14
N SER A 195 16.22 13.19 -8.82
CA SER A 195 15.80 14.31 -7.98
C SER A 195 16.77 15.48 -8.07
N ALA A 196 18.08 15.20 -8.08
CA ALA A 196 19.12 16.21 -8.27
C ALA A 196 18.99 16.94 -9.61
N PHE A 197 18.74 16.20 -10.69
CA PHE A 197 18.48 16.79 -12.00
C PHE A 197 17.23 17.69 -11.97
N GLN A 198 16.12 17.20 -11.43
CA GLN A 198 14.85 17.94 -11.35
C GLN A 198 15.02 19.26 -10.56
N PHE A 199 15.63 19.18 -9.38
CA PHE A 199 15.83 20.38 -8.56
C PHE A 199 16.80 21.38 -9.20
N ASN A 200 17.84 20.90 -9.88
CA ASN A 200 18.75 21.76 -10.62
C ASN A 200 18.06 22.42 -11.83
N ASP A 201 17.20 21.67 -12.55
CA ASP A 201 16.44 22.19 -13.68
C ASP A 201 15.46 23.29 -13.25
N ILE A 202 14.75 23.09 -12.12
CA ILE A 202 13.88 24.11 -11.52
C ILE A 202 14.68 25.33 -11.08
N ARG A 203 15.78 25.12 -10.34
CA ARG A 203 16.60 26.21 -9.80
C ARG A 203 17.20 27.11 -10.88
N ASN A 204 17.46 26.55 -12.07
CA ASN A 204 18.01 27.26 -13.21
C ASN A 204 16.93 27.85 -14.14
N ASN A 205 15.65 27.76 -13.78
CA ASN A 205 14.60 28.47 -14.51
C ASN A 205 14.56 29.95 -14.05
N ALA A 206 14.58 30.88 -14.98
CA ALA A 206 14.55 32.32 -14.72
C ALA A 206 13.28 32.79 -13.99
N GLU A 207 12.17 32.04 -14.12
CA GLU A 207 10.92 32.32 -13.45
C GLU A 207 10.90 31.80 -11.99
N PHE A 208 11.88 31.00 -11.60
CA PHE A 208 12.00 30.48 -10.26
C PHE A 208 12.74 31.47 -9.36
N ASP A 209 12.05 32.53 -8.95
CA ASP A 209 12.61 33.63 -8.16
C ASP A 209 12.33 33.42 -6.65
N TYR A 210 12.98 32.46 -6.02
CA TYR A 210 12.89 32.18 -4.59
C TYR A 210 14.26 32.34 -3.91
N ARG A 211 14.27 33.00 -2.75
CA ARG A 211 15.50 33.19 -1.97
C ARG A 211 15.87 31.91 -1.24
N GLN A 212 17.05 31.36 -1.57
CA GLN A 212 17.65 30.21 -0.88
C GLN A 212 16.65 29.04 -0.69
N PRO A 213 16.00 28.54 -1.75
CA PRO A 213 15.03 27.45 -1.62
C PRO A 213 15.72 26.21 -1.04
N LYS A 214 15.03 25.53 -0.10
CA LYS A 214 15.47 24.25 0.45
C LYS A 214 14.79 23.11 -0.29
N PHE A 215 15.55 22.14 -0.75
CA PHE A 215 15.04 20.92 -1.36
C PHE A 215 15.21 19.75 -0.38
N LEU A 216 14.09 19.14 0.00
CA LEU A 216 14.02 18.10 1.00
C LEU A 216 13.51 16.82 0.35
N LEU A 217 14.04 15.69 0.76
CA LEU A 217 13.64 14.39 0.26
C LEU A 217 13.33 13.46 1.42
N ILE A 218 12.02 13.21 1.68
CA ILE A 218 11.59 12.30 2.73
C ILE A 218 11.56 10.89 2.16
N TYR A 219 12.28 9.96 2.78
CA TYR A 219 12.36 8.57 2.32
C TYR A 219 11.91 7.57 3.38
N ASN A 220 11.47 6.40 2.90
CA ASN A 220 11.08 5.28 3.75
C ASN A 220 12.31 4.49 4.22
N ASP A 221 12.75 4.79 5.43
CA ASP A 221 13.91 4.15 6.06
C ASP A 221 13.63 2.75 6.62
N GLN A 222 12.36 2.31 6.62
CA GLN A 222 12.01 0.93 6.94
C GLN A 222 12.34 -0.02 5.78
N MET A 223 12.39 0.48 4.53
CA MET A 223 12.73 -0.34 3.37
C MET A 223 14.24 -0.58 3.24
N ALA A 224 15.04 0.47 3.34
CA ALA A 224 16.50 0.41 3.29
C ALA A 224 17.14 1.72 3.76
N SER A 225 18.32 1.62 4.36
CA SER A 225 19.14 2.79 4.62
C SER A 225 19.84 3.25 3.33
N PRO A 226 19.94 4.57 3.08
CA PRO A 226 20.62 5.09 1.91
C PRO A 226 22.11 4.75 1.93
N SER A 227 22.66 4.43 0.77
CA SER A 227 24.10 4.16 0.63
C SER A 227 24.92 5.43 0.81
N LYS A 228 26.24 5.27 1.08
CA LYS A 228 27.17 6.41 1.18
C LYS A 228 27.17 7.28 -0.08
N SER A 229 27.03 6.67 -1.27
CA SER A 229 26.97 7.39 -2.54
C SER A 229 25.69 8.23 -2.68
N VAL A 230 24.56 7.76 -2.19
CA VAL A 230 23.30 8.55 -2.13
C VAL A 230 23.50 9.79 -1.27
N LEU A 231 24.09 9.65 -0.08
CA LEU A 231 24.34 10.77 0.84
C LEU A 231 25.35 11.77 0.26
N GLN A 232 26.37 11.29 -0.47
CA GLN A 232 27.32 12.16 -1.15
C GLN A 232 26.65 12.98 -2.25
N ILE A 233 25.84 12.34 -3.12
CA ILE A 233 25.09 13.05 -4.18
C ILE A 233 24.16 14.11 -3.54
N ALA A 234 23.48 13.78 -2.45
CA ALA A 234 22.60 14.70 -1.75
C ALA A 234 23.38 15.94 -1.24
N SER A 235 24.54 15.73 -0.62
CA SER A 235 25.41 16.81 -0.13
C SER A 235 25.88 17.70 -1.28
N ASP A 236 26.36 17.11 -2.37
CA ASP A 236 26.93 17.84 -3.52
C ASP A 236 25.86 18.64 -4.28
N THR A 237 24.60 18.24 -4.19
CA THR A 237 23.47 18.89 -4.89
C THR A 237 22.61 19.78 -4.00
N GLY A 238 22.93 19.85 -2.69
CA GLY A 238 22.20 20.66 -1.71
C GLY A 238 20.79 20.12 -1.42
N ILE A 239 20.59 18.79 -1.56
CA ILE A 239 19.35 18.09 -1.18
C ILE A 239 19.51 17.59 0.26
N THR A 240 18.47 17.73 1.06
CA THR A 240 18.46 17.20 2.44
C THR A 240 17.60 15.94 2.51
N PRO A 241 18.19 14.73 2.57
CA PRO A 241 17.46 13.50 2.76
C PRO A 241 17.05 13.36 4.23
N LEU A 242 15.77 13.05 4.47
CA LEU A 242 15.17 12.89 5.80
C LEU A 242 14.48 11.53 5.92
N PRO A 243 14.88 10.68 6.89
CA PRO A 243 14.19 9.41 7.12
C PRO A 243 12.80 9.67 7.71
N PHE A 244 11.77 8.96 7.21
CA PHE A 244 10.39 9.17 7.65
C PHE A 244 10.17 8.79 9.12
N SER A 245 10.96 7.90 9.69
CA SER A 245 10.91 7.57 11.12
C SER A 245 11.28 8.77 12.01
N SER A 246 12.11 9.70 11.53
CA SER A 246 12.58 10.87 12.29
C SER A 246 11.59 12.04 12.23
N LYS A 247 10.34 11.83 12.69
CA LYS A 247 9.26 12.83 12.68
C LYS A 247 9.64 14.17 13.27
N THR A 248 10.38 14.17 14.38
CA THR A 248 10.83 15.39 15.07
C THR A 248 11.80 16.18 14.19
N ALA A 249 12.79 15.51 13.59
CA ALA A 249 13.76 16.18 12.70
C ALA A 249 13.07 16.77 11.46
N ILE A 250 12.11 16.04 10.86
CA ILE A 250 11.33 16.52 9.73
C ILE A 250 10.57 17.80 10.10
N LYS A 251 9.85 17.80 11.24
CA LYS A 251 9.11 18.97 11.74
C LYS A 251 10.02 20.16 11.98
N GLN A 252 11.19 19.94 12.61
CA GLN A 252 12.16 21.00 12.89
C GLN A 252 12.68 21.63 11.60
N VAL A 253 13.16 20.82 10.64
CA VAL A 253 13.69 21.31 9.35
C VAL A 253 12.62 22.05 8.54
N LEU A 254 11.35 21.62 8.64
CA LEU A 254 10.24 22.28 7.94
C LEU A 254 9.73 23.54 8.64
N ALA A 255 9.96 23.69 9.95
CA ALA A 255 9.58 24.87 10.73
C ALA A 255 10.63 26.01 10.66
N GLU A 256 11.91 25.70 10.47
CA GLU A 256 13.02 26.65 10.27
C GLU A 256 12.91 27.40 8.93
#